data_a12f7fabd05fd05fd6d1f1f6cb070199
#
_entry.id   a12f7fabd05fd05fd6d1f1f6cb070199
#
_cell.length_a   1.000
_cell.length_b   1.000
_cell.length_c   1.000
_cell.angle_alpha   90.00
_cell.angle_beta   90.00
_cell.angle_gamma   90.00
#
_symmetry.space_group_name_H-M   'P 1'
#
loop_
_entity.id
_entity.type
_entity.pdbx_description
1 polymer ?
#
loop_
_entity_poly.entity_id
_entity_poly.type
_entity_poly.pdbx_seq_one_letter_code
_entity_poly.pdbx_strand_id
1 'polypeptide(L)'
;MNRKIKRYISILLSVATVFASLSVTVLANGETVENQEFDLLGVLSAKYESNGDPGVISSGVGDAGGASYGAYQFSSNNDIPKYFFRWLIETQYDTELGWRLSNAYDVDHGYGLTFNSEWKAIASEKGDYFLKLQRAYVRTQYYNPVTVSLRGLGFEINNYSIALKNVVWSRALQHGNGGAMTVFKRAFENIGGFNGKSEPELIRAIYSESGITGDYEGNKMYNSSSSIVREYGLDGQTMRYFGGCSGSIQAGVWLRLNVNEPADALAMYEQYKDSIDDGGNSSGRKTYVMATLAHISDGRTQVNIRTGPSTDSTVITAKDGGTRLYLIANREGDWFPVRFESNGLVLDGYCHSNYVTVDFDSEVVVFGDADGNGWVNMNDALLVLQNAVGKVVFTEKLHYTCNVDFLGGISMSDALLVLQKAVNKIEGF
;
A
#
# COMPACT_ATOMS: atom_id res chain seq x y z
N MET A 1 18.99 -39.65 6.12
CA MET A 1 18.21 -38.45 5.73
C MET A 1 19.04 -37.22 6.05
N ASN A 2 19.42 -36.47 5.04
CA ASN A 2 20.47 -35.45 5.09
C ASN A 2 20.07 -34.28 6.04
N ARG A 3 20.98 -33.75 6.86
CA ARG A 3 20.73 -32.64 7.81
C ARG A 3 20.09 -31.43 7.15
N LYS A 4 20.39 -31.17 5.88
CA LYS A 4 19.80 -30.13 5.06
C LYS A 4 18.29 -30.35 4.82
N ILE A 5 17.87 -31.56 4.53
CA ILE A 5 16.46 -31.94 4.30
C ILE A 5 15.63 -31.79 5.60
N LYS A 6 16.19 -32.14 6.76
CA LYS A 6 15.51 -31.93 8.05
C LYS A 6 15.30 -30.45 8.38
N ARG A 7 16.22 -29.56 7.96
CA ARG A 7 16.10 -28.11 8.18
C ARG A 7 15.02 -27.51 7.30
N TYR A 8 14.90 -27.93 6.03
CA TYR A 8 13.83 -27.49 5.13
C TYR A 8 12.44 -27.97 5.59
N ILE A 9 12.34 -29.18 6.11
CA ILE A 9 11.08 -29.69 6.66
C ILE A 9 10.70 -28.96 7.94
N SER A 10 11.65 -28.58 8.79
CA SER A 10 11.40 -27.80 10.02
C SER A 10 10.93 -26.37 9.70
N ILE A 11 11.48 -25.74 8.65
CA ILE A 11 11.08 -24.41 8.20
C ILE A 11 9.69 -24.46 7.54
N LEU A 12 9.42 -25.49 6.74
CA LEU A 12 8.09 -25.70 6.14
C LEU A 12 7.01 -25.98 7.20
N LEU A 13 7.32 -26.70 8.28
CA LEU A 13 6.35 -26.92 9.37
C LEU A 13 6.12 -25.67 10.23
N SER A 14 7.12 -24.82 10.42
CA SER A 14 6.93 -23.57 11.18
C SER A 14 6.14 -22.52 10.40
N VAL A 15 6.28 -22.48 9.08
CA VAL A 15 5.49 -21.60 8.20
C VAL A 15 4.03 -22.07 8.15
N ALA A 16 3.79 -23.37 8.05
CA ALA A 16 2.43 -23.93 8.05
C ALA A 16 1.67 -23.70 9.37
N THR A 17 2.36 -23.65 10.53
CA THR A 17 1.72 -23.44 11.83
C THR A 17 1.34 -21.96 12.10
N VAL A 18 2.07 -20.99 11.57
CA VAL A 18 1.73 -19.56 11.73
C VAL A 18 0.54 -19.19 10.83
N PHE A 19 0.45 -19.73 9.62
CA PHE A 19 -0.69 -19.48 8.74
C PHE A 19 -1.93 -20.35 9.09
N ALA A 20 -1.75 -21.54 9.63
CA ALA A 20 -2.89 -22.39 10.05
C ALA A 20 -3.65 -21.81 11.27
N SER A 21 -3.01 -20.99 12.12
CA SER A 21 -3.69 -20.32 13.23
C SER A 21 -4.51 -19.09 12.80
N LEU A 22 -4.23 -18.51 11.64
CA LEU A 22 -5.02 -17.41 11.07
C LEU A 22 -6.28 -17.90 10.31
N SER A 23 -6.31 -19.16 9.86
CA SER A 23 -7.38 -19.69 9.00
C SER A 23 -8.63 -20.17 9.74
N VAL A 24 -8.61 -20.36 11.07
CA VAL A 24 -9.69 -21.05 11.80
C VAL A 24 -10.62 -20.11 12.58
N THR A 25 -10.27 -18.84 12.75
CA THR A 25 -11.07 -17.91 13.59
C THR A 25 -12.00 -16.98 12.82
N VAL A 26 -12.01 -17.04 11.49
CA VAL A 26 -12.68 -16.03 10.63
C VAL A 26 -14.18 -16.29 10.41
N LEU A 27 -14.69 -17.47 10.72
CA LEU A 27 -16.10 -17.79 10.43
C LEU A 27 -17.09 -17.47 11.56
N ALA A 28 -16.66 -16.92 12.69
CA ALA A 28 -17.54 -16.77 13.87
C ALA A 28 -18.01 -15.33 14.19
N ASN A 29 -17.40 -14.26 13.64
CA ASN A 29 -17.65 -12.89 14.14
C ASN A 29 -18.02 -11.83 13.11
N GLY A 30 -18.52 -12.15 11.94
CA GLY A 30 -19.12 -11.13 11.02
C GLY A 30 -18.17 -10.01 10.59
N GLU A 31 -16.85 -10.23 10.57
CA GLU A 31 -15.88 -9.30 10.03
C GLU A 31 -15.91 -9.32 8.50
N THR A 32 -15.96 -8.14 7.89
CA THR A 32 -16.06 -7.95 6.44
C THR A 32 -14.74 -8.25 5.73
N VAL A 33 -14.79 -8.63 4.45
CA VAL A 33 -13.61 -8.92 3.60
C VAL A 33 -12.63 -7.74 3.56
N GLU A 34 -13.11 -6.50 3.71
CA GLU A 34 -12.32 -5.27 3.80
C GLU A 34 -11.29 -5.32 4.95
N ASN A 35 -11.70 -5.81 6.11
CA ASN A 35 -10.80 -6.00 7.24
C ASN A 35 -9.72 -7.05 6.94
N GLN A 36 -10.02 -8.07 6.13
CA GLN A 36 -9.06 -9.14 5.82
C GLN A 36 -7.92 -8.69 4.91
N GLU A 37 -8.19 -7.94 3.83
CA GLU A 37 -7.12 -7.45 2.96
C GLU A 37 -6.28 -6.38 3.66
N PHE A 38 -6.92 -5.45 4.38
CA PHE A 38 -6.20 -4.47 5.20
C PHE A 38 -5.35 -5.15 6.27
N ASP A 39 -5.88 -6.19 6.92
CA ASP A 39 -5.16 -6.94 7.94
C ASP A 39 -4.02 -7.80 7.36
N LEU A 40 -4.11 -8.20 6.10
CA LEU A 40 -3.06 -8.94 5.40
C LEU A 40 -2.00 -8.05 4.74
N LEU A 41 -2.32 -6.78 4.42
CA LEU A 41 -1.37 -5.88 3.79
C LEU A 41 -0.29 -5.45 4.81
N GLY A 42 0.98 -5.65 4.46
CA GLY A 42 2.13 -5.34 5.30
C GLY A 42 2.55 -6.43 6.27
N VAL A 43 1.84 -7.58 6.35
CA VAL A 43 2.21 -8.68 7.24
C VAL A 43 3.54 -9.33 6.87
N LEU A 44 3.85 -9.40 5.57
CA LEU A 44 5.12 -9.92 5.08
C LEU A 44 6.29 -9.09 5.62
N SER A 45 6.21 -7.77 5.53
CA SER A 45 7.23 -6.86 6.06
C SER A 45 7.33 -6.92 7.58
N ALA A 46 6.19 -6.86 8.28
CA ALA A 46 6.14 -6.89 9.75
C ALA A 46 6.80 -8.14 10.34
N LYS A 47 6.67 -9.29 9.66
CA LYS A 47 7.35 -10.55 10.04
C LYS A 47 8.86 -10.40 10.15
N TYR A 48 9.48 -9.61 9.27
CA TYR A 48 10.94 -9.42 9.20
C TYR A 48 11.44 -8.24 10.03
N GLU A 49 10.57 -7.32 10.40
CA GLU A 49 10.95 -6.14 11.19
C GLU A 49 10.81 -6.40 12.71
N SER A 50 9.69 -6.98 13.16
CA SER A 50 9.38 -7.07 14.60
C SER A 50 8.50 -8.25 15.00
N ASN A 51 8.24 -9.21 14.12
CA ASN A 51 7.16 -10.20 14.24
C ASN A 51 5.76 -9.57 14.42
N GLY A 52 5.56 -8.34 13.96
CA GLY A 52 4.29 -7.63 14.03
C GLY A 52 3.96 -7.02 15.39
N ASP A 53 4.89 -6.95 16.33
CA ASP A 53 4.67 -6.33 17.65
C ASP A 53 4.67 -4.80 17.54
N PRO A 54 3.53 -4.11 17.77
CA PRO A 54 3.44 -2.65 17.70
C PRO A 54 4.14 -1.94 18.85
N GLY A 55 4.46 -2.64 19.94
CA GLY A 55 5.09 -2.08 21.14
C GLY A 55 6.60 -2.23 21.19
N VAL A 56 7.20 -2.97 20.25
CA VAL A 56 8.64 -3.23 20.26
C VAL A 56 9.43 -1.93 20.11
N ILE A 57 10.52 -1.81 20.84
CA ILE A 57 11.49 -0.73 20.72
C ILE A 57 12.88 -1.37 20.69
N SER A 58 13.61 -1.18 19.59
CA SER A 58 15.00 -1.65 19.49
C SER A 58 15.95 -0.74 20.30
N SER A 59 17.10 -1.27 20.69
CA SER A 59 18.10 -0.48 21.43
C SER A 59 18.77 0.60 20.58
N GLY A 60 18.74 0.47 19.26
CA GLY A 60 19.47 1.35 18.34
C GLY A 60 21.00 1.30 18.43
N VAL A 61 21.55 0.45 19.28
CA VAL A 61 23.01 0.36 19.48
C VAL A 61 23.66 -0.21 18.22
N GLY A 62 24.51 0.60 17.59
CA GLY A 62 25.20 0.23 16.34
C GLY A 62 24.37 0.34 15.08
N ASP A 63 23.13 0.83 15.18
CA ASP A 63 22.26 1.09 14.03
C ASP A 63 22.29 2.59 13.65
N ALA A 64 22.58 2.87 12.39
CA ALA A 64 22.55 4.24 11.85
C ALA A 64 21.16 4.89 11.96
N GLY A 65 20.09 4.08 11.98
CA GLY A 65 18.71 4.52 12.16
C GLY A 65 18.34 4.89 13.59
N GLY A 66 19.22 4.63 14.59
CA GLY A 66 18.91 4.81 16.00
C GLY A 66 17.92 3.77 16.53
N ALA A 67 17.24 4.08 17.63
CA ALA A 67 16.17 3.23 18.13
C ALA A 67 15.04 3.16 17.10
N SER A 68 14.47 1.98 16.95
CA SER A 68 13.35 1.73 16.01
C SER A 68 12.11 1.30 16.78
N TYR A 69 10.96 1.79 16.38
CA TYR A 69 9.70 1.70 17.10
C TYR A 69 8.63 0.93 16.32
N GLY A 70 7.95 0.02 17.01
CA GLY A 70 6.75 -0.65 16.53
C GLY A 70 6.96 -1.69 15.46
N ALA A 71 5.85 -2.17 14.93
CA ALA A 71 5.78 -3.29 13.99
C ALA A 71 6.58 -3.04 12.70
N TYR A 72 6.72 -1.79 12.27
CA TYR A 72 7.40 -1.39 11.06
C TYR A 72 8.74 -0.68 11.29
N GLN A 73 9.28 -0.78 12.51
CA GLN A 73 10.59 -0.29 12.90
C GLN A 73 10.85 1.18 12.51
N PHE A 74 9.97 2.06 12.97
CA PHE A 74 10.09 3.51 12.74
C PHE A 74 11.37 4.07 13.34
N SER A 75 12.29 4.50 12.48
CA SER A 75 13.63 4.98 12.87
C SER A 75 13.57 6.33 13.59
N SER A 76 14.14 6.39 14.79
CA SER A 76 14.22 7.64 15.59
C SER A 76 15.16 8.67 14.98
N ASN A 77 16.28 8.25 14.39
CA ASN A 77 17.22 9.18 13.76
C ASN A 77 16.65 9.86 12.51
N ASN A 78 15.63 9.24 11.89
CA ASN A 78 14.88 9.80 10.78
C ASN A 78 13.56 10.45 11.23
N ASP A 79 13.34 10.64 12.53
CA ASP A 79 12.13 11.23 13.11
C ASP A 79 10.81 10.53 12.73
N ILE A 80 10.84 9.28 12.27
CA ILE A 80 9.62 8.59 11.78
C ILE A 80 8.56 8.46 12.90
N PRO A 81 8.88 8.10 14.18
CA PRO A 81 7.86 8.08 15.24
C PRO A 81 7.23 9.46 15.47
N LYS A 82 8.01 10.54 15.30
CA LYS A 82 7.49 11.92 15.40
C LYS A 82 6.55 12.27 14.25
N TYR A 83 6.92 11.91 13.03
CA TYR A 83 6.02 12.10 11.88
C TYR A 83 4.74 11.26 12.02
N PHE A 84 4.83 10.06 12.61
CA PHE A 84 3.68 9.21 12.88
C PHE A 84 2.68 9.87 13.85
N PHE A 85 3.11 10.32 15.03
CA PHE A 85 2.15 10.93 15.96
C PHE A 85 1.63 12.29 15.45
N ARG A 86 2.44 13.06 14.73
CA ARG A 86 1.96 14.28 14.07
C ARG A 86 0.91 13.96 13.01
N TRP A 87 1.13 12.94 12.21
CA TRP A 87 0.16 12.48 11.23
C TRP A 87 -1.16 12.09 11.90
N LEU A 88 -1.15 11.38 13.03
CA LEU A 88 -2.37 11.06 13.79
C LEU A 88 -3.15 12.31 14.19
N ILE A 89 -2.45 13.38 14.59
CA ILE A 89 -3.05 14.67 15.01
C ILE A 89 -3.55 15.45 13.77
N GLU A 90 -2.70 15.66 12.79
CA GLU A 90 -2.95 16.53 11.64
C GLU A 90 -4.05 16.00 10.73
N THR A 91 -4.13 14.68 10.56
CA THR A 91 -5.18 14.02 9.78
C THR A 91 -6.43 13.69 10.60
N GLN A 92 -6.43 13.96 11.90
CA GLN A 92 -7.48 13.57 12.84
C GLN A 92 -7.78 12.06 12.85
N TYR A 93 -6.80 11.25 12.45
CA TYR A 93 -6.94 9.79 12.41
C TYR A 93 -7.12 9.20 13.82
N ASP A 94 -6.28 9.64 14.78
CA ASP A 94 -6.45 9.47 16.23
C ASP A 94 -5.72 10.57 16.99
N THR A 95 -6.43 11.66 17.26
CA THR A 95 -5.85 12.82 17.94
C THR A 95 -5.47 12.54 19.40
N GLU A 96 -6.19 11.64 20.09
CA GLU A 96 -5.89 11.28 21.49
C GLU A 96 -4.52 10.59 21.59
N LEU A 97 -4.30 9.52 20.84
CA LEU A 97 -3.02 8.82 20.86
C LEU A 97 -1.88 9.67 20.28
N GLY A 98 -2.19 10.48 19.27
CA GLY A 98 -1.21 11.44 18.75
C GLY A 98 -0.73 12.43 19.81
N TRP A 99 -1.62 13.03 20.59
CA TRP A 99 -1.27 13.95 21.67
C TRP A 99 -0.57 13.25 22.84
N ARG A 100 -0.94 12.02 23.19
CA ARG A 100 -0.25 11.23 24.21
C ARG A 100 1.24 11.09 23.87
N LEU A 101 1.55 10.66 22.63
CA LEU A 101 2.92 10.52 22.16
C LEU A 101 3.64 11.86 22.01
N SER A 102 2.97 12.91 21.53
CA SER A 102 3.54 14.25 21.42
C SER A 102 3.96 14.82 22.77
N ASN A 103 3.09 14.72 23.77
CA ASN A 103 3.38 15.21 25.12
C ASN A 103 4.55 14.44 25.75
N ALA A 104 4.61 13.12 25.57
CA ALA A 104 5.73 12.32 26.07
C ALA A 104 7.06 12.67 25.37
N TYR A 105 7.01 12.94 24.05
CA TYR A 105 8.15 13.42 23.28
C TYR A 105 8.66 14.78 23.78
N ASP A 106 7.75 15.70 24.09
CA ASP A 106 8.09 17.05 24.58
C ASP A 106 8.72 17.01 25.98
N VAL A 107 8.24 16.11 26.86
CA VAL A 107 8.83 15.91 28.22
C VAL A 107 10.28 15.44 28.13
N ASP A 108 10.57 14.51 27.22
CA ASP A 108 11.91 13.96 27.05
C ASP A 108 12.80 14.83 26.15
N HIS A 109 12.25 15.86 25.51
CA HIS A 109 12.88 16.61 24.42
C HIS A 109 13.38 15.68 23.30
N GLY A 110 12.64 14.60 23.03
CA GLY A 110 12.99 13.58 22.06
C GLY A 110 12.50 12.18 22.42
N TYR A 111 13.27 11.17 22.03
CA TYR A 111 12.98 9.76 22.26
C TYR A 111 13.64 9.25 23.54
N GLY A 112 13.05 9.53 24.69
CA GLY A 112 13.58 9.19 26.01
C GLY A 112 12.73 8.16 26.76
N LEU A 113 12.87 8.15 28.08
CA LEU A 113 12.20 7.17 28.95
C LEU A 113 10.67 7.35 28.95
N THR A 114 10.19 8.60 28.95
CA THR A 114 8.77 8.93 28.99
C THR A 114 8.11 8.52 27.66
N PHE A 115 8.74 8.87 26.53
CA PHE A 115 8.26 8.48 25.20
C PHE A 115 8.22 6.96 25.04
N ASN A 116 9.28 6.27 25.45
CA ASN A 116 9.37 4.82 25.39
C ASN A 116 8.30 4.12 26.25
N SER A 117 8.05 4.67 27.44
CA SER A 117 7.04 4.15 28.36
C SER A 117 5.63 4.34 27.79
N GLU A 118 5.37 5.51 27.22
CA GLU A 118 4.08 5.82 26.61
C GLU A 118 3.79 4.97 25.36
N TRP A 119 4.81 4.78 24.49
CA TRP A 119 4.70 3.89 23.34
C TRP A 119 4.29 2.47 23.75
N LYS A 120 4.96 1.92 24.76
CA LYS A 120 4.66 0.59 25.31
C LYS A 120 3.31 0.53 26.00
N ALA A 121 2.92 1.59 26.72
CA ALA A 121 1.61 1.66 27.38
C ALA A 121 0.48 1.60 26.34
N ILE A 122 0.56 2.39 25.28
CA ILE A 122 -0.42 2.36 24.19
C ILE A 122 -0.50 0.96 23.55
N ALA A 123 0.66 0.34 23.28
CA ALA A 123 0.69 -1.00 22.72
C ALA A 123 0.08 -2.05 23.68
N SER A 124 0.28 -1.91 24.98
CA SER A 124 -0.33 -2.79 25.98
C SER A 124 -1.83 -2.59 26.13
N GLU A 125 -2.31 -1.33 26.03
CA GLU A 125 -3.71 -0.96 26.20
C GLU A 125 -4.55 -1.29 24.95
N LYS A 126 -4.00 -1.03 23.77
CA LYS A 126 -4.73 -1.03 22.48
C LYS A 126 -3.90 -1.70 21.36
N GLY A 127 -3.20 -2.82 21.64
CA GLY A 127 -2.20 -3.42 20.76
C GLY A 127 -2.65 -3.59 19.31
N ASP A 128 -3.77 -4.28 19.08
CA ASP A 128 -4.30 -4.50 17.72
C ASP A 128 -4.67 -3.19 17.02
N TYR A 129 -5.28 -2.28 17.75
CA TYR A 129 -5.63 -0.96 17.21
C TYR A 129 -4.38 -0.13 16.92
N PHE A 130 -3.38 -0.15 17.81
CA PHE A 130 -2.12 0.55 17.60
C PHE A 130 -1.34 -0.01 16.40
N LEU A 131 -1.40 -1.33 16.17
CA LEU A 131 -0.89 -1.96 14.96
C LEU A 131 -1.62 -1.45 13.70
N LYS A 132 -2.95 -1.35 13.75
CA LYS A 132 -3.74 -0.80 12.64
C LYS A 132 -3.36 0.65 12.32
N LEU A 133 -3.12 1.49 13.33
CA LEU A 133 -2.66 2.87 13.14
C LEU A 133 -1.27 2.94 12.48
N GLN A 134 -0.32 2.12 12.96
CA GLN A 134 1.02 2.04 12.36
C GLN A 134 0.95 1.57 10.91
N ARG A 135 0.09 0.59 10.61
CA ARG A 135 -0.16 0.09 9.26
C ARG A 135 -0.78 1.16 8.37
N ALA A 136 -1.77 1.89 8.85
CA ALA A 136 -2.39 2.99 8.13
C ALA A 136 -1.37 4.09 7.76
N TYR A 137 -0.48 4.44 8.68
CA TYR A 137 0.60 5.38 8.45
C TYR A 137 1.55 4.90 7.35
N VAL A 138 2.04 3.65 7.42
CA VAL A 138 2.94 3.07 6.40
C VAL A 138 2.23 2.98 5.05
N ARG A 139 0.95 2.61 5.04
CA ARG A 139 0.15 2.59 3.82
C ARG A 139 0.15 3.97 3.15
N THR A 140 -0.15 5.00 3.92
CA THR A 140 -0.28 6.38 3.42
C THR A 140 1.05 6.97 2.98
N GLN A 141 2.11 6.79 3.78
CA GLN A 141 3.38 7.49 3.55
C GLN A 141 4.35 6.74 2.61
N TYR A 142 4.22 5.43 2.49
CA TYR A 142 5.15 4.60 1.74
C TYR A 142 4.47 3.81 0.61
N TYR A 143 3.45 3.02 0.93
CA TYR A 143 2.83 2.13 -0.04
C TYR A 143 2.07 2.90 -1.13
N ASN A 144 1.15 3.78 -0.77
CA ASN A 144 0.32 4.52 -1.73
C ASN A 144 1.15 5.37 -2.72
N PRO A 145 2.18 6.14 -2.30
CA PRO A 145 3.00 6.90 -3.25
C PRO A 145 3.71 6.00 -4.27
N VAL A 146 4.16 4.81 -3.85
CA VAL A 146 4.78 3.84 -4.75
C VAL A 146 3.76 3.24 -5.71
N THR A 147 2.56 2.88 -5.26
CA THR A 147 1.51 2.34 -6.13
C THR A 147 1.05 3.35 -7.18
N VAL A 148 0.92 4.63 -6.82
CA VAL A 148 0.66 5.72 -7.77
C VAL A 148 1.78 5.83 -8.81
N SER A 149 3.03 5.76 -8.37
CA SER A 149 4.18 5.83 -9.29
C SER A 149 4.29 4.60 -10.20
N LEU A 150 3.95 3.40 -9.71
CA LEU A 150 3.88 2.17 -10.50
C LEU A 150 2.79 2.24 -11.57
N ARG A 151 1.62 2.81 -11.22
CA ARG A 151 0.56 3.07 -12.18
C ARG A 151 1.04 4.01 -13.30
N GLY A 152 1.81 5.04 -12.97
CA GLY A 152 2.44 5.92 -13.96
C GLY A 152 3.35 5.20 -14.96
N LEU A 153 3.81 3.98 -14.64
CA LEU A 153 4.52 3.09 -15.55
C LEU A 153 3.58 2.11 -16.28
N GLY A 154 2.27 2.17 -16.06
CA GLY A 154 1.29 1.21 -16.57
C GLY A 154 1.20 -0.08 -15.75
N PHE A 155 1.84 -0.14 -14.58
CA PHE A 155 1.79 -1.29 -13.68
C PHE A 155 0.72 -1.09 -12.61
N GLU A 156 -0.43 -1.73 -12.79
CA GLU A 156 -1.58 -1.59 -11.90
C GLU A 156 -1.56 -2.67 -10.83
N ILE A 157 -1.07 -2.33 -9.64
CA ILE A 157 -0.86 -3.28 -8.54
C ILE A 157 -2.17 -3.89 -8.03
N ASN A 158 -3.30 -3.20 -8.18
CA ASN A 158 -4.59 -3.70 -7.73
C ASN A 158 -5.06 -4.92 -8.55
N ASN A 159 -4.50 -5.13 -9.73
CA ASN A 159 -4.76 -6.31 -10.56
C ASN A 159 -4.00 -7.57 -10.09
N TYR A 160 -3.28 -7.50 -8.99
CA TYR A 160 -2.43 -8.57 -8.50
C TYR A 160 -2.85 -9.01 -7.09
N SER A 161 -2.38 -10.20 -6.70
CA SER A 161 -2.71 -10.78 -5.41
C SER A 161 -2.19 -9.96 -4.23
N ILE A 162 -2.72 -10.26 -3.05
CA ILE A 162 -2.21 -9.71 -1.80
C ILE A 162 -0.72 -10.01 -1.59
N ALA A 163 -0.20 -11.07 -2.21
CA ALA A 163 1.23 -11.39 -2.15
C ALA A 163 2.09 -10.33 -2.84
N LEU A 164 1.77 -9.95 -4.09
CA LEU A 164 2.53 -8.92 -4.79
C LEU A 164 2.31 -7.53 -4.18
N LYS A 165 1.12 -7.24 -3.66
CA LYS A 165 0.85 -6.03 -2.87
C LYS A 165 1.77 -5.95 -1.64
N ASN A 166 1.97 -7.06 -0.93
CA ASN A 166 2.93 -7.14 0.19
C ASN A 166 4.39 -6.98 -0.24
N VAL A 167 4.77 -7.48 -1.42
CA VAL A 167 6.11 -7.25 -1.98
C VAL A 167 6.32 -5.75 -2.25
N VAL A 168 5.34 -5.07 -2.87
CA VAL A 168 5.40 -3.62 -3.10
C VAL A 168 5.50 -2.87 -1.77
N TRP A 169 4.70 -3.22 -0.78
CA TRP A 169 4.76 -2.66 0.56
C TRP A 169 6.15 -2.80 1.18
N SER A 170 6.68 -4.01 1.17
CA SER A 170 7.99 -4.30 1.77
C SER A 170 9.11 -3.50 1.09
N ARG A 171 9.08 -3.40 -0.24
CA ARG A 171 10.07 -2.59 -0.97
C ARG A 171 9.92 -1.11 -0.70
N ALA A 172 8.68 -0.61 -0.65
CA ALA A 172 8.40 0.79 -0.32
C ALA A 172 8.93 1.17 1.08
N LEU A 173 8.68 0.33 2.07
CA LEU A 173 9.15 0.55 3.45
C LEU A 173 10.68 0.48 3.55
N GLN A 174 11.31 -0.52 2.91
CA GLN A 174 12.73 -0.78 3.04
C GLN A 174 13.61 0.21 2.27
N HIS A 175 13.18 0.63 1.09
CA HIS A 175 13.98 1.50 0.21
C HIS A 175 13.49 2.95 0.16
N GLY A 176 12.36 3.24 0.81
CA GLY A 176 11.62 4.50 0.60
C GLY A 176 11.04 4.61 -0.81
N ASN A 177 10.24 5.64 -1.05
CA ASN A 177 9.47 5.76 -2.30
C ASN A 177 10.36 5.79 -3.56
N GLY A 178 11.41 6.60 -3.56
CA GLY A 178 12.33 6.73 -4.71
C GLY A 178 13.19 5.48 -4.94
N GLY A 179 13.70 4.88 -3.85
CA GLY A 179 14.51 3.66 -3.92
C GLY A 179 13.70 2.47 -4.40
N ALA A 180 12.48 2.30 -3.90
CA ALA A 180 11.57 1.25 -4.35
C ALA A 180 11.27 1.36 -5.85
N MET A 181 11.00 2.56 -6.35
CA MET A 181 10.78 2.78 -7.79
C MET A 181 12.00 2.45 -8.63
N THR A 182 13.21 2.67 -8.11
CA THR A 182 14.45 2.26 -8.78
C THR A 182 14.54 0.73 -8.88
N VAL A 183 14.22 0.03 -7.79
CA VAL A 183 14.17 -1.44 -7.77
C VAL A 183 13.15 -1.96 -8.78
N PHE A 184 11.92 -1.46 -8.78
CA PHE A 184 10.86 -1.91 -9.70
C PHE A 184 11.21 -1.69 -11.16
N LYS A 185 11.69 -0.49 -11.53
CA LYS A 185 12.09 -0.19 -12.91
C LYS A 185 13.16 -1.15 -13.40
N ARG A 186 14.22 -1.35 -12.63
CA ARG A 186 15.31 -2.26 -13.00
C ARG A 186 14.88 -3.72 -13.03
N ALA A 187 14.06 -4.15 -12.05
CA ALA A 187 13.51 -5.51 -12.04
C ALA A 187 12.70 -5.79 -13.30
N PHE A 188 11.85 -4.85 -13.71
CA PHE A 188 11.06 -4.99 -14.94
C PHE A 188 11.92 -4.92 -16.20
N GLU A 189 12.90 -4.03 -16.26
CA GLU A 189 13.86 -3.97 -17.36
C GLU A 189 14.63 -5.28 -17.53
N ASN A 190 15.09 -5.87 -16.44
CA ASN A 190 15.85 -7.12 -16.45
C ASN A 190 15.09 -8.33 -17.00
N ILE A 191 13.75 -8.31 -16.94
CA ILE A 191 12.89 -9.38 -17.46
C ILE A 191 12.21 -9.03 -18.80
N GLY A 192 12.59 -7.90 -19.41
CA GLY A 192 12.03 -7.45 -20.69
C GLY A 192 10.61 -6.86 -20.57
N GLY A 193 10.29 -6.26 -19.44
CA GLY A 193 8.98 -5.68 -19.11
C GLY A 193 8.13 -6.59 -18.24
N PHE A 194 7.06 -6.01 -17.67
CA PHE A 194 6.14 -6.75 -16.79
C PHE A 194 4.92 -7.32 -17.56
N ASN A 195 4.63 -6.82 -18.76
CA ASN A 195 3.49 -7.27 -19.54
C ASN A 195 3.61 -8.76 -19.92
N GLY A 196 2.55 -9.51 -19.64
CA GLY A 196 2.50 -10.95 -19.93
C GLY A 196 3.30 -11.83 -18.97
N LYS A 197 3.93 -11.24 -17.94
CA LYS A 197 4.63 -12.01 -16.90
C LYS A 197 3.65 -12.49 -15.84
N SER A 198 3.86 -13.71 -15.36
CA SER A 198 3.15 -14.24 -14.21
C SER A 198 3.58 -13.52 -12.93
N GLU A 199 2.70 -13.48 -11.94
CA GLU A 199 2.99 -12.86 -10.66
C GLU A 199 4.20 -13.46 -9.93
N PRO A 200 4.40 -14.81 -9.91
CA PRO A 200 5.64 -15.40 -9.40
C PRO A 200 6.91 -14.95 -10.14
N GLU A 201 6.86 -14.69 -11.46
CA GLU A 201 8.00 -14.13 -12.20
C GLU A 201 8.31 -12.70 -11.75
N LEU A 202 7.27 -11.88 -11.56
CA LEU A 202 7.40 -10.50 -11.06
C LEU A 202 7.97 -10.48 -9.65
N ILE A 203 7.46 -11.30 -8.74
CA ILE A 203 7.97 -11.43 -7.36
C ILE A 203 9.46 -11.78 -7.38
N ARG A 204 9.86 -12.81 -8.12
CA ARG A 204 11.26 -13.21 -8.24
C ARG A 204 12.15 -12.11 -8.82
N ALA A 205 11.69 -11.42 -9.86
CA ALA A 205 12.45 -10.34 -10.48
C ALA A 205 12.69 -9.18 -9.52
N ILE A 206 11.66 -8.78 -8.76
CA ILE A 206 11.74 -7.69 -7.78
C ILE A 206 12.74 -8.05 -6.67
N TYR A 207 12.69 -9.26 -6.13
CA TYR A 207 13.63 -9.68 -5.09
C TYR A 207 15.04 -9.88 -5.63
N SER A 208 15.20 -10.45 -6.82
CA SER A 208 16.51 -10.58 -7.48
C SER A 208 17.21 -9.23 -7.66
N GLU A 209 16.47 -8.19 -8.07
CA GLU A 209 17.03 -6.85 -8.16
C GLU A 209 17.28 -6.24 -6.78
N SER A 210 16.33 -6.37 -5.85
CA SER A 210 16.42 -5.80 -4.50
C SER A 210 17.61 -6.37 -3.71
N GLY A 211 17.87 -7.66 -3.86
CA GLY A 211 18.94 -8.41 -3.17
C GLY A 211 20.25 -8.53 -3.97
N ILE A 212 20.38 -7.83 -5.10
CA ILE A 212 21.53 -7.97 -6.00
C ILE A 212 22.85 -7.61 -5.33
N THR A 213 23.86 -8.45 -5.57
CA THR A 213 25.24 -8.27 -5.10
C THR A 213 26.23 -8.22 -6.26
N GLY A 214 27.40 -7.68 -6.00
CA GLY A 214 28.50 -7.60 -6.96
C GLY A 214 29.62 -6.72 -6.43
N ASP A 215 30.48 -6.27 -7.33
CA ASP A 215 31.55 -5.32 -7.01
C ASP A 215 31.03 -3.88 -7.06
N TYR A 216 30.09 -3.58 -6.17
CA TYR A 216 29.54 -2.23 -6.00
C TYR A 216 30.35 -1.43 -5.00
N GLU A 217 30.25 -0.10 -5.08
CA GLU A 217 30.83 0.81 -4.10
C GLU A 217 30.20 0.60 -2.73
N GLY A 218 31.01 0.68 -1.67
CA GLY A 218 30.56 0.55 -0.29
C GLY A 218 31.34 -0.51 0.51
N ASN A 219 30.81 -0.86 1.67
CA ASN A 219 31.39 -1.86 2.55
C ASN A 219 31.25 -3.26 1.94
N LYS A 220 32.32 -4.02 2.00
CA LYS A 220 32.34 -5.39 1.50
C LYS A 220 31.89 -6.38 2.59
N MET A 221 31.24 -7.45 2.17
CA MET A 221 30.99 -8.62 3.01
C MET A 221 32.23 -9.52 3.02
N TYR A 222 32.62 -10.01 4.19
CA TYR A 222 33.75 -10.92 4.35
C TYR A 222 33.35 -12.16 5.15
N ASN A 223 33.99 -13.28 4.89
CA ASN A 223 33.73 -14.54 5.62
C ASN A 223 33.85 -14.42 7.14
N SER A 224 34.67 -13.48 7.63
CA SER A 224 34.79 -13.14 9.05
C SER A 224 33.59 -12.35 9.58
N SER A 225 32.82 -11.71 8.74
CA SER A 225 31.68 -10.89 9.13
C SER A 225 30.43 -11.72 9.45
N SER A 226 30.24 -12.84 8.74
CA SER A 226 29.03 -13.67 8.93
C SER A 226 29.22 -15.08 8.36
N SER A 227 28.61 -16.09 9.01
CA SER A 227 28.52 -17.45 8.47
C SER A 227 27.72 -17.51 7.16
N ILE A 228 26.79 -16.57 6.96
CA ILE A 228 25.99 -16.41 5.72
C ILE A 228 26.91 -16.12 4.56
N VAL A 229 27.87 -15.19 4.72
CA VAL A 229 28.84 -14.84 3.66
C VAL A 229 29.59 -16.07 3.16
N ARG A 230 30.03 -16.92 4.09
CA ARG A 230 30.74 -18.17 3.74
C ARG A 230 29.79 -19.23 3.15
N GLU A 231 28.57 -19.35 3.69
CA GLU A 231 27.60 -20.36 3.24
C GLU A 231 27.15 -20.09 1.79
N TYR A 232 27.00 -18.81 1.42
CA TYR A 232 26.45 -18.39 0.12
C TYR A 232 27.50 -17.82 -0.84
N GLY A 233 28.78 -17.82 -0.47
CA GLY A 233 29.87 -17.37 -1.36
C GLY A 233 29.86 -15.87 -1.65
N LEU A 234 29.50 -15.06 -0.66
CA LEU A 234 29.36 -13.60 -0.82
C LEU A 234 30.62 -12.81 -0.47
N ASP A 235 31.76 -13.50 -0.27
CA ASP A 235 33.01 -12.87 0.14
C ASP A 235 33.48 -11.82 -0.87
N GLY A 236 33.85 -10.66 -0.40
CA GLY A 236 34.29 -9.53 -1.22
C GLY A 236 33.17 -8.83 -2.02
N GLN A 237 31.92 -9.23 -1.90
CA GLN A 237 30.79 -8.60 -2.57
C GLN A 237 30.14 -7.49 -1.73
N THR A 238 29.44 -6.61 -2.39
CA THR A 238 28.63 -5.54 -1.79
C THR A 238 27.21 -5.62 -2.35
N MET A 239 26.21 -5.39 -1.52
CA MET A 239 24.84 -5.24 -2.00
C MET A 239 24.63 -3.85 -2.61
N ARG A 240 24.06 -3.78 -3.83
CA ARG A 240 23.86 -2.52 -4.58
C ARG A 240 23.15 -1.44 -3.74
N TYR A 241 22.13 -1.81 -2.99
CA TYR A 241 21.26 -0.87 -2.26
C TYR A 241 21.62 -0.71 -0.78
N PHE A 242 22.56 -1.52 -0.27
CA PHE A 242 22.92 -1.57 1.14
C PHE A 242 24.43 -1.41 1.40
N GLY A 243 25.16 -0.91 0.41
CA GLY A 243 26.61 -0.76 0.48
C GLY A 243 27.11 0.12 1.63
N GLY A 244 26.30 1.05 2.13
CA GLY A 244 26.60 1.85 3.32
C GLY A 244 26.53 1.07 4.65
N CYS A 245 25.85 -0.08 4.70
CA CYS A 245 25.76 -0.92 5.88
C CYS A 245 27.02 -1.75 6.09
N SER A 246 27.29 -2.18 7.34
CA SER A 246 28.37 -3.12 7.62
C SER A 246 28.17 -4.45 6.88
N GLY A 247 29.26 -5.18 6.59
CA GLY A 247 29.18 -6.47 5.88
C GLY A 247 28.29 -7.50 6.55
N SER A 248 28.23 -7.50 7.91
CA SER A 248 27.36 -8.40 8.67
C SER A 248 25.86 -8.05 8.49
N ILE A 249 25.53 -6.76 8.47
CA ILE A 249 24.16 -6.29 8.20
C ILE A 249 23.78 -6.63 6.77
N GLN A 250 24.64 -6.35 5.79
CA GLN A 250 24.40 -6.70 4.38
C GLN A 250 24.14 -8.20 4.21
N ALA A 251 24.89 -9.07 4.90
CA ALA A 251 24.69 -10.52 4.85
C ALA A 251 23.30 -10.94 5.38
N GLY A 252 22.86 -10.34 6.48
CA GLY A 252 21.51 -10.57 7.02
C GLY A 252 20.41 -10.10 6.07
N VAL A 253 20.57 -8.90 5.50
CA VAL A 253 19.64 -8.35 4.50
C VAL A 253 19.63 -9.21 3.24
N TRP A 254 20.80 -9.67 2.79
CA TRP A 254 20.91 -10.54 1.64
C TRP A 254 20.13 -11.85 1.84
N LEU A 255 20.29 -12.49 3.00
CA LEU A 255 19.57 -13.73 3.34
C LEU A 255 18.05 -13.49 3.33
N ARG A 256 17.61 -12.36 3.91
CA ARG A 256 16.22 -11.94 3.88
C ARG A 256 15.71 -11.84 2.44
N LEU A 257 16.41 -11.09 1.56
CA LEU A 257 15.93 -10.71 0.23
C LEU A 257 16.11 -11.78 -0.84
N ASN A 258 17.07 -12.69 -0.68
CA ASN A 258 17.34 -13.72 -1.70
C ASN A 258 16.82 -15.10 -1.31
N VAL A 259 16.50 -15.33 -0.03
CA VAL A 259 16.11 -16.66 0.45
C VAL A 259 14.76 -16.64 1.16
N ASN A 260 14.64 -15.84 2.22
CA ASN A 260 13.52 -15.97 3.15
C ASN A 260 12.24 -15.25 2.65
N GLU A 261 12.34 -13.97 2.43
CA GLU A 261 11.17 -13.13 2.08
C GLU A 261 10.58 -13.48 0.70
N PRO A 262 11.37 -13.76 -0.38
CA PRO A 262 10.79 -14.24 -1.63
C PRO A 262 10.10 -15.61 -1.50
N ALA A 263 10.61 -16.50 -0.65
CA ALA A 263 9.94 -17.79 -0.40
C ALA A 263 8.59 -17.60 0.30
N ASP A 264 8.54 -16.70 1.29
CA ASP A 264 7.30 -16.36 1.99
C ASP A 264 6.29 -15.64 1.07
N ALA A 265 6.77 -14.72 0.22
CA ALA A 265 5.93 -14.03 -0.77
C ALA A 265 5.32 -15.01 -1.79
N LEU A 266 6.11 -15.97 -2.27
CA LEU A 266 5.62 -17.01 -3.17
C LEU A 266 4.66 -17.99 -2.48
N ALA A 267 4.90 -18.32 -1.21
CA ALA A 267 3.97 -19.14 -0.41
C ALA A 267 2.64 -18.39 -0.20
N MET A 268 2.70 -17.07 0.07
CA MET A 268 1.52 -16.22 0.17
C MET A 268 0.78 -16.18 -1.18
N TYR A 269 1.49 -16.07 -2.31
CA TYR A 269 0.87 -16.15 -3.62
C TYR A 269 0.13 -17.48 -3.82
N GLU A 270 0.76 -18.62 -3.54
CA GLU A 270 0.12 -19.94 -3.65
C GLU A 270 -1.12 -20.06 -2.77
N GLN A 271 -1.11 -19.44 -1.59
CA GLN A 271 -2.25 -19.46 -0.68
C GLN A 271 -3.43 -18.60 -1.17
N TYR A 272 -3.14 -17.44 -1.80
CA TYR A 272 -4.16 -16.44 -2.13
C TYR A 272 -4.38 -16.26 -3.64
N LYS A 273 -3.70 -17.01 -4.53
CA LYS A 273 -3.86 -16.91 -5.98
C LYS A 273 -5.30 -17.20 -6.42
N ASP A 274 -5.96 -18.13 -5.76
CA ASP A 274 -7.33 -18.54 -6.08
C ASP A 274 -8.38 -17.58 -5.49
N SER A 275 -8.00 -16.74 -4.50
CA SER A 275 -8.87 -15.67 -4.00
C SER A 275 -9.01 -14.49 -5.00
N ILE A 276 -8.15 -14.45 -6.03
CA ILE A 276 -8.28 -13.55 -7.17
C ILE A 276 -9.32 -14.10 -8.18
N ASP A 277 -9.69 -15.38 -8.07
CA ASP A 277 -10.38 -16.15 -9.10
C ASP A 277 -11.84 -16.54 -8.74
N ASP A 278 -12.48 -15.86 -7.79
CA ASP A 278 -13.90 -16.10 -7.49
C ASP A 278 -14.80 -15.41 -8.52
N GLY A 279 -14.72 -15.91 -9.76
CA GLY A 279 -15.63 -15.49 -10.81
C GLY A 279 -15.24 -15.92 -12.22
N GLY A 280 -14.92 -17.18 -12.44
CA GLY A 280 -15.03 -17.92 -13.70
C GLY A 280 -14.59 -17.21 -14.99
N ASN A 281 -13.49 -17.65 -15.50
CA ASN A 281 -13.01 -17.57 -16.87
C ASN A 281 -11.81 -16.62 -17.13
N SER A 282 -10.66 -17.23 -17.27
CA SER A 282 -9.36 -16.64 -17.59
C SER A 282 -9.28 -16.12 -19.04
N SER A 283 -9.97 -15.06 -19.37
CA SER A 283 -9.72 -14.37 -20.66
C SER A 283 -10.11 -12.89 -20.69
N GLY A 284 -10.00 -12.18 -19.58
CA GLY A 284 -10.22 -10.75 -19.58
C GLY A 284 -9.76 -10.11 -18.28
N ARG A 285 -8.62 -9.44 -18.27
CA ARG A 285 -8.27 -8.49 -17.22
C ARG A 285 -9.43 -7.53 -17.04
N LYS A 286 -10.11 -7.59 -15.87
CA LYS A 286 -11.15 -6.62 -15.54
C LYS A 286 -10.46 -5.27 -15.35
N THR A 287 -10.67 -4.35 -16.26
CA THR A 287 -10.26 -2.96 -16.10
C THR A 287 -11.30 -2.28 -15.19
N TYR A 288 -10.92 -1.97 -13.95
CA TYR A 288 -11.75 -1.14 -13.09
C TYR A 288 -11.51 0.32 -13.43
N VAL A 289 -12.56 1.13 -13.39
CA VAL A 289 -12.40 2.59 -13.50
C VAL A 289 -11.86 3.06 -12.16
N MET A 290 -10.62 3.50 -12.17
CA MET A 290 -9.93 4.01 -11.01
C MET A 290 -9.86 5.53 -11.12
N ALA A 291 -10.12 6.22 -10.03
CA ALA A 291 -10.00 7.65 -9.98
C ALA A 291 -9.37 8.11 -8.66
N THR A 292 -8.71 9.26 -8.70
CA THR A 292 -8.30 9.97 -7.49
C THR A 292 -9.34 11.06 -7.23
N LEU A 293 -9.83 11.14 -5.99
CA LEU A 293 -10.76 12.19 -5.59
C LEU A 293 -10.05 13.52 -5.50
N ALA A 294 -10.67 14.55 -6.06
CA ALA A 294 -10.15 15.90 -6.09
C ALA A 294 -11.31 16.92 -6.12
N HIS A 295 -10.98 18.17 -5.94
CA HIS A 295 -11.92 19.27 -6.16
C HIS A 295 -11.20 20.46 -6.81
N ILE A 296 -11.96 21.36 -7.41
CA ILE A 296 -11.43 22.66 -7.80
C ILE A 296 -11.05 23.42 -6.53
N SER A 297 -9.80 23.87 -6.45
CA SER A 297 -9.23 24.52 -5.27
C SER A 297 -10.15 25.63 -4.75
N ASP A 298 -10.34 25.65 -3.43
CA ASP A 298 -11.21 26.62 -2.76
C ASP A 298 -10.87 28.07 -3.08
N GLY A 299 -11.89 28.93 -3.09
CA GLY A 299 -11.76 30.34 -3.43
C GLY A 299 -11.52 30.63 -4.92
N ARG A 300 -11.52 29.64 -5.79
CA ARG A 300 -11.50 29.82 -7.25
C ARG A 300 -12.91 30.03 -7.78
N THR A 301 -13.02 30.87 -8.79
CA THR A 301 -14.27 31.13 -9.53
C THR A 301 -14.01 30.96 -11.01
N GLN A 302 -14.95 30.35 -11.73
CA GLN A 302 -14.94 30.25 -13.20
C GLN A 302 -13.68 29.51 -13.75
N VAL A 303 -13.30 28.40 -13.12
CA VAL A 303 -12.26 27.52 -13.66
C VAL A 303 -12.80 26.73 -14.83
N ASN A 304 -12.17 26.90 -15.99
CA ASN A 304 -12.60 26.24 -17.22
C ASN A 304 -12.16 24.76 -17.23
N ILE A 305 -13.11 23.85 -17.47
CA ILE A 305 -12.86 22.46 -17.84
C ILE A 305 -12.98 22.36 -19.36
N ARG A 306 -12.00 21.70 -19.99
CA ARG A 306 -11.80 21.74 -21.44
C ARG A 306 -11.85 20.36 -22.08
N THR A 307 -12.00 20.30 -23.40
CA THR A 307 -12.02 19.04 -24.18
C THR A 307 -10.64 18.41 -24.36
N GLY A 308 -9.55 19.11 -24.02
CA GLY A 308 -8.18 18.62 -24.17
C GLY A 308 -7.21 19.36 -23.25
N PRO A 309 -5.97 18.86 -23.14
CA PRO A 309 -4.93 19.34 -22.22
C PRO A 309 -4.22 20.60 -22.74
N SER A 310 -4.97 21.63 -23.10
CA SER A 310 -4.44 22.89 -23.61
C SER A 310 -5.40 24.04 -23.34
N THR A 311 -4.84 25.25 -23.16
CA THR A 311 -5.63 26.51 -23.11
C THR A 311 -6.38 26.82 -24.40
N ASP A 312 -5.95 26.23 -25.52
CA ASP A 312 -6.58 26.38 -26.83
C ASP A 312 -7.73 25.39 -27.06
N SER A 313 -7.85 24.38 -26.22
CA SER A 313 -8.95 23.41 -26.30
C SER A 313 -10.29 24.06 -25.93
N THR A 314 -11.37 23.57 -26.55
CA THR A 314 -12.71 24.10 -26.30
C THR A 314 -13.11 23.96 -24.83
N VAL A 315 -13.71 24.99 -24.27
CA VAL A 315 -14.27 24.97 -22.92
C VAL A 315 -15.56 24.17 -22.94
N ILE A 316 -15.63 23.11 -22.14
CA ILE A 316 -16.85 22.32 -21.91
C ILE A 316 -17.76 23.11 -20.97
N THR A 317 -17.23 23.58 -19.86
CA THR A 317 -17.93 24.35 -18.83
C THR A 317 -16.95 25.11 -17.96
N ALA A 318 -17.45 26.03 -17.15
CA ALA A 318 -16.70 26.64 -16.06
C ALA A 318 -17.33 26.23 -14.72
N LYS A 319 -16.49 25.98 -13.74
CA LYS A 319 -16.88 25.52 -12.41
C LYS A 319 -16.19 26.34 -11.32
N ASP A 320 -16.85 26.46 -10.18
CA ASP A 320 -16.36 27.21 -9.03
C ASP A 320 -15.53 26.32 -8.09
N GLY A 321 -14.78 26.94 -7.17
CA GLY A 321 -14.05 26.28 -6.11
C GLY A 321 -14.95 25.35 -5.28
N GLY A 322 -14.39 24.25 -4.81
CA GLY A 322 -15.12 23.19 -4.13
C GLY A 322 -15.87 22.23 -5.07
N THR A 323 -15.94 22.50 -6.38
CA THR A 323 -16.55 21.55 -7.33
C THR A 323 -15.73 20.27 -7.38
N ARG A 324 -16.41 19.15 -7.11
CA ARG A 324 -15.81 17.84 -7.09
C ARG A 324 -15.34 17.39 -8.46
N LEU A 325 -14.17 16.77 -8.47
CA LEU A 325 -13.53 16.19 -9.64
C LEU A 325 -13.08 14.77 -9.33
N TYR A 326 -13.11 13.92 -10.33
CA TYR A 326 -12.51 12.59 -10.29
C TYR A 326 -11.38 12.56 -11.30
N LEU A 327 -10.14 12.40 -10.83
CA LEU A 327 -8.98 12.30 -11.71
C LEU A 327 -8.95 10.88 -12.29
N ILE A 328 -9.31 10.75 -13.56
CA ILE A 328 -9.54 9.45 -14.23
C ILE A 328 -8.31 8.88 -14.92
N ALA A 329 -7.24 9.67 -15.03
CA ALA A 329 -5.96 9.24 -15.58
C ALA A 329 -4.81 10.11 -15.06
N ASN A 330 -3.58 9.74 -15.41
CA ASN A 330 -2.40 10.53 -15.08
C ASN A 330 -2.43 11.90 -15.75
N ARG A 331 -1.77 12.85 -15.09
CA ARG A 331 -1.61 14.21 -15.61
C ARG A 331 -0.88 14.23 -16.96
N GLU A 332 -1.47 14.91 -17.94
CA GLU A 332 -0.88 15.18 -19.24
C GLU A 332 -0.29 16.61 -19.24
N GLY A 333 1.03 16.72 -19.09
CA GLY A 333 1.68 18.00 -18.87
C GLY A 333 1.16 18.66 -17.58
N ASP A 334 0.55 19.85 -17.71
CA ASP A 334 -0.06 20.57 -16.57
C ASP A 334 -1.57 20.33 -16.43
N TRP A 335 -2.13 19.31 -17.07
CA TRP A 335 -3.57 19.08 -17.12
C TRP A 335 -3.92 17.71 -16.53
N PHE A 336 -4.94 17.69 -15.68
CA PHE A 336 -5.55 16.46 -15.20
C PHE A 336 -6.73 16.06 -16.08
N PRO A 337 -6.77 14.84 -16.62
CA PRO A 337 -8.00 14.24 -17.13
C PRO A 337 -8.98 14.08 -15.96
N VAL A 338 -10.17 14.67 -16.07
CA VAL A 338 -11.14 14.74 -14.99
C VAL A 338 -12.51 14.28 -15.45
N ARG A 339 -13.23 13.60 -14.56
CA ARG A 339 -14.66 13.33 -14.67
C ARG A 339 -15.40 14.19 -13.64
N PHE A 340 -16.54 14.74 -13.99
CA PHE A 340 -17.30 15.63 -13.13
C PHE A 340 -18.78 15.67 -13.52
N GLU A 341 -19.63 16.08 -12.59
CA GLU A 341 -21.06 16.31 -12.85
C GLU A 341 -21.30 17.75 -13.32
N SER A 342 -22.16 17.92 -14.31
CA SER A 342 -22.66 19.20 -14.76
C SER A 342 -24.09 19.10 -15.28
N ASN A 343 -25.03 19.78 -14.62
CA ASN A 343 -26.45 19.81 -14.99
C ASN A 343 -27.09 18.41 -15.08
N GLY A 344 -26.75 17.51 -14.18
CA GLY A 344 -27.25 16.14 -14.17
C GLY A 344 -26.61 15.21 -15.21
N LEU A 345 -25.54 15.65 -15.87
CA LEU A 345 -24.76 14.86 -16.82
C LEU A 345 -23.36 14.62 -16.26
N VAL A 346 -22.85 13.42 -16.47
CA VAL A 346 -21.46 13.07 -16.21
C VAL A 346 -20.65 13.36 -17.47
N LEU A 347 -19.60 14.14 -17.31
CA LEU A 347 -18.75 14.63 -18.40
C LEU A 347 -17.28 14.38 -18.07
N ASP A 348 -16.53 14.05 -19.11
CA ASP A 348 -15.07 13.96 -19.06
C ASP A 348 -14.44 15.19 -19.72
N GLY A 349 -13.30 15.64 -19.15
CA GLY A 349 -12.60 16.79 -19.67
C GLY A 349 -11.21 16.94 -19.04
N TYR A 350 -10.64 18.12 -19.16
CA TYR A 350 -9.31 18.44 -18.62
C TYR A 350 -9.38 19.70 -17.74
N CYS A 351 -8.80 19.60 -16.56
CA CYS A 351 -8.63 20.73 -15.63
C CYS A 351 -7.15 20.99 -15.39
N HIS A 352 -6.73 22.26 -15.42
CA HIS A 352 -5.33 22.62 -15.20
C HIS A 352 -4.95 22.41 -13.73
N SER A 353 -3.81 21.77 -13.49
CA SER A 353 -3.37 21.31 -12.16
C SER A 353 -3.24 22.41 -11.11
N ASN A 354 -2.98 23.65 -11.51
CA ASN A 354 -2.94 24.81 -10.60
C ASN A 354 -4.30 25.15 -9.97
N TYR A 355 -5.38 24.54 -10.44
CA TYR A 355 -6.74 24.77 -9.96
C TYR A 355 -7.37 23.53 -9.34
N VAL A 356 -6.59 22.48 -9.15
CA VAL A 356 -7.05 21.21 -8.61
C VAL A 356 -6.36 20.93 -7.28
N THR A 357 -7.14 20.67 -6.25
CA THR A 357 -6.69 20.11 -4.98
C THR A 357 -7.07 18.64 -4.95
N VAL A 358 -6.10 17.78 -4.71
CA VAL A 358 -6.34 16.34 -4.57
C VAL A 358 -6.82 16.08 -3.15
N ASP A 359 -7.97 15.42 -3.03
CA ASP A 359 -8.55 15.01 -1.76
C ASP A 359 -7.95 13.68 -1.32
N PHE A 360 -7.81 13.49 -0.02
CA PHE A 360 -7.33 12.24 0.57
C PHE A 360 -5.97 11.77 0.02
N ASP A 361 -4.93 12.58 0.18
CA ASP A 361 -3.51 12.27 -0.07
C ASP A 361 -3.26 11.18 -1.14
N SER A 362 -3.63 11.46 -2.39
CA SER A 362 -3.41 10.58 -3.55
C SER A 362 -3.94 9.14 -3.42
N GLU A 363 -4.93 8.89 -2.57
CA GLU A 363 -5.55 7.58 -2.47
C GLU A 363 -6.37 7.29 -3.73
N VAL A 364 -5.97 6.25 -4.44
CA VAL A 364 -6.72 5.78 -5.59
C VAL A 364 -7.92 5.00 -5.11
N VAL A 365 -9.08 5.36 -5.60
CA VAL A 365 -10.34 4.68 -5.30
C VAL A 365 -10.83 3.92 -6.53
N VAL A 366 -11.44 2.80 -6.30
CA VAL A 366 -12.17 2.04 -7.32
C VAL A 366 -13.63 2.43 -7.21
N PHE A 367 -14.22 2.92 -8.30
CA PHE A 367 -15.65 3.21 -8.30
C PHE A 367 -16.46 1.95 -8.10
N GLY A 368 -17.44 2.01 -7.20
CA GLY A 368 -18.32 0.91 -6.85
C GLY A 368 -17.73 -0.09 -5.87
N ASP A 369 -16.47 0.05 -5.46
CA ASP A 369 -15.83 -0.74 -4.43
C ASP A 369 -16.25 -0.21 -3.05
N ALA A 370 -17.31 -0.76 -2.53
CA ALA A 370 -17.92 -0.31 -1.28
C ALA A 370 -17.28 -0.92 -0.04
N ASP A 371 -16.63 -2.08 -0.18
CA ASP A 371 -15.91 -2.76 0.90
C ASP A 371 -14.41 -2.43 0.92
N GLY A 372 -13.90 -1.67 -0.07
CA GLY A 372 -12.52 -1.18 -0.11
C GLY A 372 -11.49 -2.24 -0.50
N ASN A 373 -11.93 -3.42 -0.95
CA ASN A 373 -11.02 -4.53 -1.27
C ASN A 373 -10.31 -4.38 -2.63
N GLY A 374 -10.60 -3.32 -3.38
CA GLY A 374 -10.02 -3.03 -4.69
C GLY A 374 -10.76 -3.69 -5.86
N TRP A 375 -11.86 -4.38 -5.62
CA TRP A 375 -12.64 -5.12 -6.61
C TRP A 375 -14.11 -4.71 -6.54
N VAL A 376 -14.78 -4.68 -7.67
CA VAL A 376 -16.24 -4.52 -7.71
C VAL A 376 -16.88 -5.89 -7.87
N ASN A 377 -17.54 -6.35 -6.84
CA ASN A 377 -18.19 -7.66 -6.76
C ASN A 377 -19.62 -7.57 -6.18
N MET A 378 -20.26 -8.71 -5.96
CA MET A 378 -21.65 -8.74 -5.47
C MET A 378 -21.81 -8.20 -4.06
N ASN A 379 -20.76 -8.26 -3.22
CA ASN A 379 -20.83 -7.72 -1.85
C ASN A 379 -20.90 -6.20 -1.88
N ASP A 380 -20.16 -5.56 -2.80
CA ASP A 380 -20.22 -4.10 -3.00
C ASP A 380 -21.61 -3.66 -3.41
N ALA A 381 -22.20 -4.36 -4.39
CA ALA A 381 -23.56 -4.08 -4.80
C ALA A 381 -24.56 -4.21 -3.64
N LEU A 382 -24.35 -5.18 -2.76
CA LEU A 382 -25.18 -5.36 -1.56
C LEU A 382 -24.96 -4.22 -0.56
N LEU A 383 -23.71 -3.79 -0.32
CA LEU A 383 -23.40 -2.67 0.58
C LEU A 383 -23.97 -1.35 0.05
N VAL A 384 -23.82 -1.08 -1.25
CA VAL A 384 -24.40 0.10 -1.90
C VAL A 384 -25.93 0.08 -1.78
N LEU A 385 -26.57 -1.08 -1.99
CA LEU A 385 -28.01 -1.24 -1.81
C LEU A 385 -28.42 -0.99 -0.34
N GLN A 386 -27.68 -1.53 0.61
CA GLN A 386 -27.94 -1.34 2.04
C GLN A 386 -27.81 0.13 2.44
N ASN A 387 -26.84 0.85 1.89
CA ASN A 387 -26.72 2.29 2.08
C ASN A 387 -27.92 3.04 1.46
N ALA A 388 -28.28 2.72 0.22
CA ALA A 388 -29.41 3.35 -0.48
C ALA A 388 -30.74 3.21 0.27
N VAL A 389 -30.92 2.12 1.05
CA VAL A 389 -32.12 1.89 1.87
C VAL A 389 -31.93 2.26 3.35
N GLY A 390 -30.84 2.94 3.69
CA GLY A 390 -30.58 3.46 5.04
C GLY A 390 -30.21 2.42 6.10
N LYS A 391 -29.79 1.21 5.71
CA LYS A 391 -29.37 0.15 6.63
C LYS A 391 -27.89 0.25 7.04
N VAL A 392 -27.06 0.87 6.20
CA VAL A 392 -25.64 1.11 6.43
C VAL A 392 -25.37 2.58 6.16
N VAL A 393 -24.50 3.19 6.96
CA VAL A 393 -24.05 4.57 6.76
C VAL A 393 -22.66 4.55 6.16
N PHE A 394 -22.52 5.11 4.98
CA PHE A 394 -21.23 5.26 4.32
C PHE A 394 -20.47 6.47 4.85
N THR A 395 -19.14 6.39 4.82
CA THR A 395 -18.27 7.53 5.01
C THR A 395 -18.44 8.52 3.84
N GLU A 396 -18.02 9.76 4.00
CA GLU A 396 -18.04 10.74 2.93
C GLU A 396 -17.34 10.23 1.67
N LYS A 397 -16.18 9.58 1.82
CA LYS A 397 -15.44 8.95 0.74
C LYS A 397 -16.28 7.92 -0.01
N LEU A 398 -16.92 6.99 0.70
CA LEU A 398 -17.76 5.96 0.08
C LEU A 398 -18.98 6.55 -0.63
N HIS A 399 -19.54 7.66 -0.12
CA HIS A 399 -20.61 8.37 -0.83
C HIS A 399 -20.14 8.87 -2.21
N TYR A 400 -18.86 9.15 -2.38
CA TYR A 400 -18.31 9.60 -3.66
C TYR A 400 -17.94 8.44 -4.59
N THR A 401 -17.38 7.38 -4.03
CA THR A 401 -16.89 6.26 -4.82
C THR A 401 -17.99 5.28 -5.23
N CYS A 402 -19.08 5.24 -4.46
CA CYS A 402 -20.20 4.35 -4.72
C CYS A 402 -21.42 5.04 -5.36
N ASN A 403 -21.40 6.36 -5.52
CA ASN A 403 -22.34 7.08 -6.40
C ASN A 403 -21.83 6.97 -7.83
N VAL A 404 -22.05 5.82 -8.46
CA VAL A 404 -21.44 5.43 -9.75
C VAL A 404 -22.22 5.90 -10.95
N ASP A 405 -23.47 6.34 -10.79
CA ASP A 405 -24.22 7.07 -11.82
C ASP A 405 -23.94 8.58 -11.77
N PHE A 406 -23.20 9.03 -10.77
CA PHE A 406 -22.80 10.43 -10.51
C PHE A 406 -23.97 11.40 -10.35
N LEU A 407 -25.18 10.91 -10.10
CA LEU A 407 -26.40 11.68 -9.99
C LEU A 407 -26.92 11.68 -8.54
N GLY A 408 -27.07 12.88 -7.97
CA GLY A 408 -27.66 13.01 -6.62
C GLY A 408 -26.84 12.33 -5.52
N GLY A 409 -27.49 11.52 -4.70
CA GLY A 409 -26.86 10.68 -3.67
C GLY A 409 -26.95 9.21 -4.03
N ILE A 410 -26.32 8.34 -3.24
CA ILE A 410 -26.38 6.89 -3.47
C ILE A 410 -27.82 6.40 -3.48
N SER A 411 -28.18 5.66 -4.50
CA SER A 411 -29.52 5.18 -4.80
C SER A 411 -29.53 3.71 -5.20
N MET A 412 -30.70 3.16 -5.44
CA MET A 412 -30.84 1.82 -6.01
C MET A 412 -30.28 1.70 -7.43
N SER A 413 -30.19 2.82 -8.16
CA SER A 413 -29.55 2.88 -9.47
C SER A 413 -28.07 2.54 -9.40
N ASP A 414 -27.37 3.14 -8.41
CA ASP A 414 -25.95 2.86 -8.16
C ASP A 414 -25.72 1.38 -7.81
N ALA A 415 -26.55 0.84 -6.91
CA ALA A 415 -26.47 -0.57 -6.54
C ALA A 415 -26.66 -1.51 -7.75
N LEU A 416 -27.58 -1.14 -8.65
CA LEU A 416 -27.81 -1.91 -9.88
C LEU A 416 -26.60 -1.80 -10.84
N LEU A 417 -26.02 -0.63 -11.00
CA LEU A 417 -24.83 -0.43 -11.84
C LEU A 417 -23.63 -1.21 -11.27
N VAL A 418 -23.40 -1.13 -9.94
CA VAL A 418 -22.35 -1.91 -9.26
C VAL A 418 -22.58 -3.40 -9.46
N LEU A 419 -23.83 -3.89 -9.35
CA LEU A 419 -24.16 -5.29 -9.64
C LEU A 419 -23.90 -5.66 -11.10
N GLN A 420 -24.27 -4.82 -12.06
CA GLN A 420 -24.02 -5.05 -13.48
C GLN A 420 -22.52 -5.11 -13.78
N LYS A 421 -21.73 -4.25 -13.13
CA LYS A 421 -20.27 -4.30 -13.21
C LYS A 421 -19.72 -5.57 -12.60
N ALA A 422 -20.17 -5.96 -11.41
CA ALA A 422 -19.77 -7.17 -10.71
C ALA A 422 -19.98 -8.45 -11.54
N VAL A 423 -21.06 -8.50 -12.33
CA VAL A 423 -21.37 -9.64 -13.22
C VAL A 423 -20.95 -9.43 -14.67
N ASN A 424 -20.08 -8.46 -14.95
CA ASN A 424 -19.51 -8.14 -16.26
C ASN A 424 -20.56 -7.82 -17.35
N LYS A 425 -21.69 -7.24 -16.99
CA LYS A 425 -22.70 -6.74 -17.95
C LYS A 425 -22.39 -5.37 -18.52
N ILE A 426 -21.55 -4.59 -17.82
CA ILE A 426 -21.04 -3.28 -18.26
C ILE A 426 -19.52 -3.24 -18.08
N GLU A 427 -18.82 -2.53 -18.97
CA GLU A 427 -17.35 -2.42 -18.94
C GLU A 427 -16.85 -1.29 -18.02
N GLY A 428 -17.66 -0.28 -17.76
CA GLY A 428 -17.34 0.89 -16.93
C GLY A 428 -18.59 1.47 -16.27
N PHE A 429 -18.38 2.47 -15.44
CA PHE A 429 -19.44 3.33 -14.93
C PHE A 429 -19.43 4.64 -15.69
#